data_70f2ce285a70653f5765c4b9e8b2003d
#
_entry.id   70f2ce285a70653f5765c4b9e8b2003d
#
_cell.length_a   1.000
_cell.length_b   1.000
_cell.length_c   1.000
_cell.angle_alpha   90.00
_cell.angle_beta   90.00
_cell.angle_gamma   90.00
#
_symmetry.space_group_name_H-M   'P 1'
#
loop_
_entity.id
_entity.type
_entity.pdbx_description
1 polymer ?
#
loop_
_entity_poly.entity_id
_entity_poly.type
_entity_poly.pdbx_seq_one_letter_code
_entity_poly.pdbx_strand_id
1 'polypeptide(L)'
;MTTAAFLTIDTEFAWRHHAAGLDVEEIYARSLEPAGVGLGYQLAELARHDLKACFFVDPMPALLYGIDPIRRMVSTILDAGQEVQLHLHPAWTDAVAGDGGRGHGRFDLSDHDRATQRALIVRATDLLVAAGAPHPIAFRAGSYAANDHTLDALAELGFAFDSSHNGAVFGSSHIMLPKRQIAPIVPLRLAGRGLVEIPVTVVEDTPGRLRTLQLCALSSGESRRALEHAVAAGHVAVTIVSHGFELANRQGNRANAVHVRRFEALCATLDAMRDALPTCHFGDRPPLALGQDDRPLARDPIRRGLRQAEQLWSNWVEERAG
;
A
#
# COMPACT_ATOMS: atom_id res chain seq x y z
N MET A 1 12.42 23.21 -2.12
CA MET A 1 11.61 22.27 -2.92
C MET A 1 10.55 21.70 -2.00
N THR A 2 9.33 21.47 -2.48
CA THR A 2 8.28 20.80 -1.70
C THR A 2 8.53 19.30 -1.69
N THR A 3 8.27 18.61 -0.58
CA THR A 3 8.31 17.16 -0.46
C THR A 3 7.01 16.57 -1.04
N ALA A 4 7.09 15.65 -2.00
CA ALA A 4 5.89 15.01 -2.54
C ALA A 4 5.34 13.95 -1.56
N ALA A 5 4.04 13.95 -1.28
CA ALA A 5 3.39 12.94 -0.46
C ALA A 5 2.57 11.98 -1.33
N PHE A 6 2.95 10.71 -1.37
CA PHE A 6 2.17 9.63 -1.96
C PHE A 6 1.39 8.92 -0.84
N LEU A 7 0.14 9.31 -0.64
CA LEU A 7 -0.77 8.55 0.21
C LEU A 7 -1.28 7.36 -0.59
N THR A 8 -0.92 6.14 -0.18
CA THR A 8 -1.22 4.93 -0.93
C THR A 8 -2.09 3.99 -0.12
N ILE A 9 -3.10 3.39 -0.78
CA ILE A 9 -4.05 2.49 -0.16
C ILE A 9 -4.09 1.20 -0.97
N ASP A 10 -3.53 0.11 -0.42
CA ASP A 10 -3.60 -1.20 -1.04
C ASP A 10 -5.03 -1.72 -0.88
N THR A 11 -5.66 -2.01 -2.02
CA THR A 11 -7.09 -2.25 -2.12
C THR A 11 -7.32 -3.62 -2.73
N GLU A 12 -7.63 -4.58 -1.87
CA GLU A 12 -7.57 -6.00 -2.19
C GLU A 12 -8.60 -6.82 -1.42
N PHE A 13 -8.95 -7.98 -1.92
CA PHE A 13 -9.67 -8.99 -1.14
C PHE A 13 -8.74 -9.64 -0.14
N ALA A 14 -9.09 -9.56 1.14
CA ALA A 14 -8.30 -10.20 2.18
C ALA A 14 -8.42 -11.74 2.08
N TRP A 15 -7.32 -12.40 1.75
CA TRP A 15 -7.24 -13.85 1.56
C TRP A 15 -7.90 -14.66 2.69
N ARG A 16 -7.82 -14.20 3.92
CA ARG A 16 -8.44 -14.86 5.08
C ARG A 16 -9.95 -15.06 4.97
N HIS A 17 -10.65 -14.17 4.26
CA HIS A 17 -12.11 -14.26 4.07
C HIS A 17 -12.45 -15.31 3.00
N HIS A 18 -11.65 -15.39 1.93
CA HIS A 18 -11.72 -16.50 0.98
C HIS A 18 -11.44 -17.84 1.67
N ALA A 19 -10.35 -17.94 2.44
CA ALA A 19 -9.98 -19.13 3.18
C ALA A 19 -11.02 -19.55 4.23
N ALA A 20 -11.80 -18.61 4.75
CA ALA A 20 -12.94 -18.90 5.63
C ALA A 20 -14.20 -19.42 4.88
N GLY A 21 -14.15 -19.47 3.55
CA GLY A 21 -15.25 -19.98 2.72
C GLY A 21 -16.41 -19.01 2.56
N LEU A 22 -16.19 -17.72 2.80
CA LEU A 22 -17.22 -16.69 2.60
C LEU A 22 -17.54 -16.54 1.10
N ASP A 23 -18.78 -16.15 0.80
CA ASP A 23 -19.14 -15.80 -0.57
C ASP A 23 -18.52 -14.45 -0.99
N VAL A 24 -18.59 -14.15 -2.29
CA VAL A 24 -17.92 -12.96 -2.86
C VAL A 24 -18.45 -11.65 -2.29
N GLU A 25 -19.74 -11.55 -2.00
CA GLU A 25 -20.32 -10.33 -1.43
C GLU A 25 -19.90 -10.13 0.03
N GLU A 26 -19.82 -11.20 0.82
CA GLU A 26 -19.26 -11.15 2.17
C GLU A 26 -17.75 -10.82 2.15
N ILE A 27 -16.98 -11.41 1.23
CA ILE A 27 -15.56 -11.10 1.06
C ILE A 27 -15.40 -9.61 0.70
N TYR A 28 -16.21 -9.12 -0.25
CA TYR A 28 -16.22 -7.71 -0.62
C TYR A 28 -16.55 -6.83 0.59
N ALA A 29 -17.66 -7.11 1.27
CA ALA A 29 -18.09 -6.32 2.41
C ALA A 29 -17.04 -6.27 3.53
N ARG A 30 -16.36 -7.40 3.81
CA ARG A 30 -15.36 -7.47 4.89
C ARG A 30 -13.96 -7.02 4.50
N SER A 31 -13.67 -6.90 3.20
CA SER A 31 -12.37 -6.44 2.71
C SER A 31 -12.39 -4.99 2.26
N LEU A 32 -13.47 -4.56 1.60
CA LEU A 32 -13.55 -3.23 0.98
C LEU A 32 -14.42 -2.25 1.79
N GLU A 33 -15.48 -2.74 2.44
CA GLU A 33 -16.42 -1.92 3.23
C GLU A 33 -16.58 -2.45 4.68
N PRO A 34 -15.48 -2.86 5.34
CA PRO A 34 -15.56 -3.50 6.64
C PRO A 34 -16.21 -2.57 7.67
N ALA A 35 -17.32 -3.04 8.26
CA ALA A 35 -18.04 -2.32 9.31
C ALA A 35 -18.34 -0.84 9.01
N GLY A 36 -18.48 -0.48 7.72
CA GLY A 36 -18.76 0.89 7.28
C GLY A 36 -17.57 1.86 7.38
N VAL A 37 -16.35 1.37 7.65
CA VAL A 37 -15.12 2.19 7.71
C VAL A 37 -14.10 1.80 6.62
N GLY A 38 -14.57 1.22 5.52
CA GLY A 38 -13.76 0.79 4.40
C GLY A 38 -13.53 1.87 3.34
N LEU A 39 -13.57 1.45 2.08
CA LEU A 39 -13.28 2.28 0.92
C LEU A 39 -14.12 3.56 0.88
N GLY A 40 -15.44 3.44 1.04
CA GLY A 40 -16.34 4.59 1.01
C GLY A 40 -16.03 5.61 2.12
N TYR A 41 -15.72 5.14 3.34
CA TYR A 41 -15.31 6.00 4.44
C TYR A 41 -13.98 6.69 4.16
N GLN A 42 -12.97 5.95 3.66
CA GLN A 42 -11.66 6.51 3.32
C GLN A 42 -11.78 7.59 2.24
N LEU A 43 -12.57 7.34 1.20
CA LEU A 43 -12.83 8.32 0.14
C LEU A 43 -13.52 9.57 0.68
N ALA A 44 -14.49 9.44 1.58
CA ALA A 44 -15.16 10.57 2.21
C ALA A 44 -14.21 11.43 3.05
N GLU A 45 -13.29 10.82 3.81
CA GLU A 45 -12.27 11.54 4.56
C GLU A 45 -11.26 12.24 3.64
N LEU A 46 -10.82 11.59 2.56
CA LEU A 46 -9.95 12.23 1.57
C LEU A 46 -10.62 13.45 0.94
N ALA A 47 -11.90 13.33 0.57
CA ALA A 47 -12.66 14.44 0.00
C ALA A 47 -12.86 15.59 1.01
N ARG A 48 -13.09 15.30 2.30
CA ARG A 48 -13.22 16.31 3.36
C ARG A 48 -11.99 17.21 3.47
N HIS A 49 -10.81 16.64 3.24
CA HIS A 49 -9.53 17.33 3.36
C HIS A 49 -8.91 17.71 2.01
N ASP A 50 -9.63 17.49 0.89
CA ASP A 50 -9.14 17.74 -0.48
C ASP A 50 -7.76 17.08 -0.72
N LEU A 51 -7.63 15.79 -0.34
CA LEU A 51 -6.41 15.03 -0.46
C LEU A 51 -6.46 14.09 -1.66
N LYS A 52 -5.31 13.94 -2.30
CA LYS A 52 -5.08 12.91 -3.32
C LYS A 52 -4.54 11.64 -2.69
N ALA A 53 -5.04 10.49 -3.14
CA ALA A 53 -4.51 9.18 -2.79
C ALA A 53 -4.43 8.28 -4.02
N CYS A 54 -3.47 7.37 -4.03
CA CYS A 54 -3.33 6.33 -5.04
C CYS A 54 -3.80 5.00 -4.45
N PHE A 55 -4.77 4.38 -5.10
CA PHE A 55 -5.29 3.07 -4.74
C PHE A 55 -4.59 2.00 -5.59
N PHE A 56 -3.77 1.18 -4.95
CA PHE A 56 -3.16 0.01 -5.56
C PHE A 56 -4.14 -1.15 -5.50
N VAL A 57 -4.83 -1.40 -6.62
CA VAL A 57 -5.92 -2.38 -6.71
C VAL A 57 -5.39 -3.72 -7.19
N ASP A 58 -5.70 -4.81 -6.45
CA ASP A 58 -5.44 -6.19 -6.89
C ASP A 58 -6.63 -6.71 -7.70
N PRO A 59 -6.50 -6.89 -9.02
CA PRO A 59 -7.57 -7.40 -9.86
C PRO A 59 -7.62 -8.94 -9.93
N MET A 60 -6.63 -9.64 -9.36
CA MET A 60 -6.49 -11.09 -9.50
C MET A 60 -7.64 -11.91 -8.93
N PRO A 61 -8.39 -11.48 -7.89
CA PRO A 61 -9.61 -12.16 -7.47
C PRO A 61 -10.64 -12.36 -8.58
N ALA A 62 -10.59 -11.55 -9.66
CA ALA A 62 -11.45 -11.73 -10.83
C ALA A 62 -11.27 -13.10 -11.52
N LEU A 63 -10.15 -13.77 -11.35
CA LEU A 63 -9.92 -15.12 -11.88
C LEU A 63 -10.89 -16.13 -11.28
N LEU A 64 -11.32 -15.92 -10.05
CA LEU A 64 -12.23 -16.80 -9.32
C LEU A 64 -13.67 -16.26 -9.28
N TYR A 65 -13.83 -14.98 -9.03
CA TYR A 65 -15.11 -14.35 -8.72
C TYR A 65 -15.70 -13.53 -9.87
N GLY A 66 -15.00 -13.49 -11.03
CA GLY A 66 -15.41 -12.63 -12.15
C GLY A 66 -15.02 -11.18 -11.96
N ILE A 67 -15.25 -10.38 -13.02
CA ILE A 67 -14.74 -9.01 -13.10
C ILE A 67 -15.59 -7.98 -12.33
N ASP A 68 -16.85 -8.28 -12.04
CA ASP A 68 -17.80 -7.29 -11.51
C ASP A 68 -17.41 -6.72 -10.13
N PRO A 69 -16.92 -7.52 -9.16
CA PRO A 69 -16.43 -6.96 -7.89
C PRO A 69 -15.25 -5.98 -8.09
N ILE A 70 -14.36 -6.27 -9.04
CA ILE A 70 -13.22 -5.40 -9.34
C ILE A 70 -13.69 -4.13 -10.04
N ARG A 71 -14.65 -4.25 -10.98
CA ARG A 71 -15.26 -3.07 -11.64
C ARG A 71 -15.93 -2.14 -10.64
N ARG A 72 -16.68 -2.68 -9.67
CA ARG A 72 -17.31 -1.90 -8.60
C ARG A 72 -16.26 -1.15 -7.77
N MET A 73 -15.16 -1.80 -7.40
CA MET A 73 -14.04 -1.20 -6.68
C MET A 73 -13.41 -0.06 -7.48
N VAL A 74 -13.03 -0.32 -8.74
CA VAL A 74 -12.39 0.64 -9.64
C VAL A 74 -13.29 1.85 -9.87
N SER A 75 -14.57 1.65 -10.22
CA SER A 75 -15.50 2.76 -10.46
C SER A 75 -15.68 3.63 -9.22
N THR A 76 -15.83 3.03 -8.03
CA THR A 76 -15.97 3.78 -6.77
C THR A 76 -14.77 4.71 -6.52
N ILE A 77 -13.55 4.26 -6.80
CA ILE A 77 -12.33 5.05 -6.62
C ILE A 77 -12.24 6.17 -7.66
N LEU A 78 -12.49 5.85 -8.93
CA LEU A 78 -12.40 6.82 -10.03
C LEU A 78 -13.48 7.90 -9.94
N ASP A 79 -14.72 7.53 -9.59
CA ASP A 79 -15.84 8.47 -9.40
C ASP A 79 -15.58 9.47 -8.28
N ALA A 80 -14.76 9.10 -7.29
CA ALA A 80 -14.27 9.98 -6.24
C ALA A 80 -13.05 10.84 -6.65
N GLY A 81 -12.62 10.77 -7.92
CA GLY A 81 -11.48 11.54 -8.43
C GLY A 81 -10.11 11.06 -7.95
N GLN A 82 -10.03 9.82 -7.42
CA GLN A 82 -8.79 9.24 -6.96
C GLN A 82 -8.13 8.36 -8.03
N GLU A 83 -6.85 8.05 -7.83
CA GLU A 83 -6.05 7.29 -8.79
C GLU A 83 -6.09 5.78 -8.51
N VAL A 84 -6.19 4.98 -9.58
CA VAL A 84 -6.06 3.51 -9.55
C VAL A 84 -4.75 3.11 -10.20
N GLN A 85 -3.95 2.29 -9.48
CA GLN A 85 -2.72 1.69 -9.96
C GLN A 85 -2.69 0.18 -9.65
N LEU A 86 -1.72 -0.55 -10.20
CA LEU A 86 -1.71 -2.01 -10.14
C LEU A 86 -1.09 -2.55 -8.85
N HIS A 87 -1.87 -3.36 -8.12
CA HIS A 87 -1.41 -4.29 -7.07
C HIS A 87 -1.51 -5.73 -7.57
N LEU A 88 -0.71 -6.64 -7.05
CA LEU A 88 -0.73 -8.02 -7.53
C LEU A 88 -0.36 -9.02 -6.43
N HIS A 89 -1.33 -9.91 -6.12
CA HIS A 89 -1.13 -11.12 -5.32
C HIS A 89 -1.28 -12.38 -6.20
N PRO A 90 -0.19 -13.12 -6.49
CA PRO A 90 -0.25 -14.33 -7.32
C PRO A 90 -1.09 -15.45 -6.73
N ALA A 91 -1.35 -15.45 -5.43
CA ALA A 91 -2.11 -16.49 -4.73
C ALA A 91 -3.45 -16.84 -5.39
N TRP A 92 -4.09 -15.87 -6.04
CA TRP A 92 -5.38 -16.04 -6.71
C TRP A 92 -5.32 -16.88 -7.99
N THR A 93 -4.15 -17.18 -8.54
CA THR A 93 -4.02 -17.91 -9.81
C THR A 93 -4.61 -19.31 -9.77
N ASP A 94 -4.47 -20.00 -8.64
CA ASP A 94 -4.96 -21.36 -8.44
C ASP A 94 -6.03 -21.44 -7.35
N ALA A 95 -6.63 -20.32 -6.99
CA ALA A 95 -7.67 -20.24 -5.96
C ALA A 95 -8.92 -21.01 -6.35
N VAL A 96 -9.48 -21.78 -5.42
CA VAL A 96 -10.69 -22.58 -5.60
C VAL A 96 -11.70 -22.22 -4.53
N ALA A 97 -12.94 -21.94 -4.95
CA ALA A 97 -14.01 -21.58 -4.02
C ALA A 97 -14.34 -22.77 -3.09
N GLY A 98 -14.47 -22.48 -1.79
CA GLY A 98 -14.90 -23.44 -0.79
C GLY A 98 -13.87 -24.50 -0.36
N ASP A 99 -12.62 -24.40 -0.82
CA ASP A 99 -11.56 -25.36 -0.45
C ASP A 99 -10.82 -25.00 0.87
N GLY A 100 -11.24 -23.92 1.53
CA GLY A 100 -10.59 -23.42 2.75
C GLY A 100 -9.24 -22.73 2.47
N GLY A 101 -9.06 -22.20 1.26
CA GLY A 101 -7.85 -21.50 0.83
C GLY A 101 -6.64 -22.41 0.60
N ARG A 102 -6.85 -23.71 0.42
CA ARG A 102 -5.77 -24.70 0.17
C ARG A 102 -5.31 -24.69 -1.27
N GLY A 103 -6.22 -24.46 -2.23
CA GLY A 103 -5.90 -24.29 -3.63
C GLY A 103 -5.49 -22.85 -3.88
N HIS A 104 -4.20 -22.57 -3.80
CA HIS A 104 -3.65 -21.24 -4.07
C HIS A 104 -2.34 -21.34 -4.86
N GLY A 105 -2.07 -20.33 -5.69
CA GLY A 105 -0.75 -20.12 -6.26
C GLY A 105 0.29 -19.76 -5.19
N ARG A 106 1.52 -19.57 -5.61
CA ARG A 106 2.54 -19.00 -4.73
C ARG A 106 2.13 -17.61 -4.30
N PHE A 107 2.29 -17.29 -3.02
CA PHE A 107 1.86 -16.01 -2.47
C PHE A 107 2.68 -14.83 -2.97
N ASP A 108 3.98 -15.02 -3.10
CA ASP A 108 4.92 -13.96 -3.41
C ASP A 108 5.31 -13.97 -4.90
N LEU A 109 5.25 -12.81 -5.52
CA LEU A 109 5.61 -12.66 -6.94
C LEU A 109 7.07 -13.04 -7.19
N SER A 110 7.96 -12.73 -6.24
CA SER A 110 9.38 -13.07 -6.28
C SER A 110 9.69 -14.57 -6.30
N ASP A 111 8.72 -15.43 -5.94
CA ASP A 111 8.88 -16.89 -5.97
C ASP A 111 8.76 -17.48 -7.38
N HIS A 112 8.33 -16.69 -8.34
CA HIS A 112 8.17 -17.08 -9.73
C HIS A 112 9.39 -16.70 -10.56
N ASP A 113 9.62 -17.42 -11.66
CA ASP A 113 10.62 -17.03 -12.64
C ASP A 113 10.21 -15.76 -13.42
N ARG A 114 11.15 -15.16 -14.14
CA ARG A 114 10.94 -13.92 -14.89
C ARG A 114 9.78 -14.00 -15.89
N ALA A 115 9.66 -15.11 -16.61
CA ALA A 115 8.62 -15.27 -17.62
C ALA A 115 7.24 -15.32 -16.98
N THR A 116 7.12 -16.05 -15.89
CA THR A 116 5.89 -16.16 -15.10
C THR A 116 5.52 -14.83 -14.44
N GLN A 117 6.47 -14.13 -13.84
CA GLN A 117 6.22 -12.80 -13.27
C GLN A 117 5.68 -11.83 -14.32
N ARG A 118 6.33 -11.79 -15.49
CA ARG A 118 5.88 -10.96 -16.61
C ARG A 118 4.46 -11.32 -17.05
N ALA A 119 4.16 -12.60 -17.22
CA ALA A 119 2.83 -13.07 -17.60
C ALA A 119 1.75 -12.70 -16.56
N LEU A 120 2.06 -12.81 -15.28
CA LEU A 120 1.16 -12.41 -14.19
C LEU A 120 0.89 -10.91 -14.20
N ILE A 121 1.92 -10.08 -14.39
CA ILE A 121 1.76 -8.61 -14.47
C ILE A 121 0.90 -8.23 -15.68
N VAL A 122 1.12 -8.85 -16.86
CA VAL A 122 0.27 -8.63 -18.04
C VAL A 122 -1.17 -9.01 -17.73
N ARG A 123 -1.39 -10.22 -17.16
CA ARG A 123 -2.73 -10.70 -16.83
C ARG A 123 -3.45 -9.76 -15.86
N ALA A 124 -2.76 -9.32 -14.80
CA ALA A 124 -3.32 -8.40 -13.83
C ALA A 124 -3.62 -7.04 -14.46
N THR A 125 -2.74 -6.52 -15.31
CA THR A 125 -2.98 -5.28 -16.06
C THR A 125 -4.23 -5.39 -16.94
N ASP A 126 -4.37 -6.48 -17.69
CA ASP A 126 -5.53 -6.71 -18.56
C ASP A 126 -6.83 -6.76 -17.75
N LEU A 127 -6.84 -7.44 -16.61
CA LEU A 127 -7.98 -7.50 -15.70
C LEU A 127 -8.34 -6.12 -15.14
N LEU A 128 -7.34 -5.34 -14.73
CA LEU A 128 -7.56 -4.01 -14.16
C LEU A 128 -8.14 -3.05 -15.21
N VAL A 129 -7.61 -3.09 -16.44
CA VAL A 129 -8.13 -2.30 -17.57
C VAL A 129 -9.54 -2.76 -17.96
N ALA A 130 -9.80 -4.08 -17.99
CA ALA A 130 -11.14 -4.63 -18.25
C ALA A 130 -12.15 -4.25 -17.16
N ALA A 131 -11.71 -3.97 -15.93
CA ALA A 131 -12.52 -3.44 -14.87
C ALA A 131 -12.81 -1.93 -15.01
N GLY A 132 -12.22 -1.25 -15.99
CA GLY A 132 -12.47 0.17 -16.29
C GLY A 132 -11.38 1.13 -15.80
N ALA A 133 -10.29 0.64 -15.24
CA ALA A 133 -9.17 1.50 -14.88
C ALA A 133 -8.41 2.00 -16.12
N PRO A 134 -7.81 3.20 -16.08
CA PRO A 134 -6.77 3.57 -17.03
C PRO A 134 -5.62 2.57 -17.00
N HIS A 135 -4.82 2.50 -18.08
CA HIS A 135 -3.63 1.66 -18.08
C HIS A 135 -2.69 2.09 -16.95
N PRO A 136 -2.32 1.19 -16.02
CA PRO A 136 -1.52 1.55 -14.86
C PRO A 136 -0.10 1.95 -15.27
N ILE A 137 0.45 2.94 -14.59
CA ILE A 137 1.82 3.42 -14.75
C ILE A 137 2.67 3.16 -13.52
N ALA A 138 2.05 2.78 -12.40
CA ALA A 138 2.72 2.42 -11.16
C ALA A 138 2.31 1.03 -10.71
N PHE A 139 3.20 0.36 -10.01
CA PHE A 139 3.04 -1.01 -9.53
C PHE A 139 3.44 -1.12 -8.06
N ARG A 140 2.77 -2.02 -7.33
CA ARG A 140 3.20 -2.52 -6.02
C ARG A 140 2.95 -4.02 -5.93
N ALA A 141 4.01 -4.79 -5.65
CA ALA A 141 3.88 -6.22 -5.39
C ALA A 141 3.17 -6.48 -4.05
N GLY A 142 2.30 -7.48 -4.02
CA GLY A 142 1.74 -8.00 -2.79
C GLY A 142 2.83 -8.45 -1.81
N SER A 143 2.64 -8.22 -0.52
CA SER A 143 3.65 -8.47 0.51
C SER A 143 4.99 -7.74 0.27
N TYR A 144 5.03 -6.77 -0.62
CA TYR A 144 6.27 -6.13 -1.11
C TYR A 144 7.26 -7.11 -1.75
N ALA A 145 6.78 -8.26 -2.20
CA ALA A 145 7.59 -9.37 -2.69
C ALA A 145 7.96 -9.18 -4.17
N ALA A 146 8.85 -8.24 -4.43
CA ALA A 146 9.43 -7.95 -5.75
C ALA A 146 10.93 -8.27 -5.77
N ASN A 147 11.44 -8.59 -6.97
CA ASN A 147 12.88 -8.81 -7.22
C ASN A 147 13.31 -8.20 -8.54
N ASP A 148 14.57 -8.40 -8.95
CA ASP A 148 15.08 -7.86 -10.22
C ASP A 148 14.28 -8.32 -11.44
N HIS A 149 13.72 -9.53 -11.43
CA HIS A 149 12.85 -10.01 -12.51
C HIS A 149 11.55 -9.22 -12.59
N THR A 150 10.98 -8.83 -11.45
CA THR A 150 9.81 -7.95 -11.38
C THR A 150 10.12 -6.60 -12.03
N LEU A 151 11.25 -5.99 -11.65
CA LEU A 151 11.66 -4.69 -12.17
C LEU A 151 11.95 -4.72 -13.68
N ASP A 152 12.56 -5.81 -14.17
CA ASP A 152 12.77 -6.01 -15.59
C ASP A 152 11.44 -6.11 -16.35
N ALA A 153 10.50 -6.92 -15.82
CA ALA A 153 9.18 -7.09 -16.42
C ALA A 153 8.38 -5.78 -16.45
N LEU A 154 8.40 -5.00 -15.37
CA LEU A 154 7.74 -3.70 -15.31
C LEU A 154 8.30 -2.71 -16.33
N ALA A 155 9.64 -2.65 -16.46
CA ALA A 155 10.29 -1.80 -17.45
C ALA A 155 9.95 -2.20 -18.89
N GLU A 156 9.94 -3.50 -19.20
CA GLU A 156 9.55 -4.04 -20.51
C GLU A 156 8.08 -3.74 -20.87
N LEU A 157 7.21 -3.71 -19.86
CA LEU A 157 5.79 -3.42 -20.00
C LEU A 157 5.45 -1.91 -19.96
N GLY A 158 6.47 -1.05 -19.82
CA GLY A 158 6.31 0.40 -19.90
C GLY A 158 5.82 1.07 -18.62
N PHE A 159 5.88 0.40 -17.46
CA PHE A 159 5.61 1.04 -16.17
C PHE A 159 6.65 2.14 -15.91
N ALA A 160 6.17 3.25 -15.38
CA ALA A 160 7.02 4.38 -15.03
C ALA A 160 7.53 4.30 -13.59
N PHE A 161 6.75 3.69 -12.69
CA PHE A 161 7.00 3.65 -11.26
C PHE A 161 6.83 2.25 -10.70
N ASP A 162 7.68 1.89 -9.73
CA ASP A 162 7.48 0.80 -8.79
C ASP A 162 7.50 1.35 -7.36
N SER A 163 6.69 0.79 -6.47
CA SER A 163 6.64 1.15 -5.05
C SER A 163 6.63 -0.12 -4.17
N SER A 164 7.40 -1.13 -4.60
CA SER A 164 7.49 -2.40 -3.90
C SER A 164 8.62 -2.46 -2.88
N HIS A 165 9.59 -1.54 -2.90
CA HIS A 165 10.66 -1.58 -1.91
C HIS A 165 10.20 -1.08 -0.55
N ASN A 166 10.28 -1.96 0.45
CA ASN A 166 9.99 -1.65 1.86
C ASN A 166 11.11 -2.15 2.75
N GLY A 167 11.94 -1.24 3.23
CA GLY A 167 13.09 -1.57 4.05
C GLY A 167 12.79 -2.09 5.44
N ALA A 168 11.54 -2.05 5.88
CA ALA A 168 11.13 -2.62 7.16
C ALA A 168 10.80 -4.11 7.06
N VAL A 169 10.62 -4.64 5.84
CA VAL A 169 10.20 -6.03 5.59
C VAL A 169 11.41 -6.86 5.21
N PHE A 170 11.91 -7.67 6.14
CA PHE A 170 13.01 -8.59 5.88
C PHE A 170 12.53 -9.79 5.04
N GLY A 171 13.20 -10.05 3.93
CA GLY A 171 13.00 -11.24 3.12
C GLY A 171 11.92 -11.15 2.04
N SER A 172 11.03 -10.17 2.06
CA SER A 172 9.99 -10.02 1.03
C SER A 172 10.45 -9.18 -0.15
N SER A 173 11.24 -8.14 0.09
CA SER A 173 11.81 -7.32 -1.00
C SER A 173 13.24 -7.77 -1.28
N HIS A 174 13.45 -8.34 -2.45
CA HIS A 174 14.77 -8.75 -2.96
C HIS A 174 15.32 -7.78 -4.02
N ILE A 175 14.85 -6.55 -4.01
CA ILE A 175 15.32 -5.52 -4.93
C ILE A 175 16.75 -5.15 -4.57
N MET A 176 17.67 -5.43 -5.47
CA MET A 176 19.08 -5.09 -5.38
C MET A 176 19.27 -3.61 -5.73
N LEU A 177 19.23 -2.74 -4.73
CA LEU A 177 19.51 -1.33 -4.94
C LEU A 177 21.02 -1.07 -5.07
N PRO A 178 21.45 -0.07 -5.88
CA PRO A 178 22.85 0.12 -6.25
C PRO A 178 23.81 0.29 -5.08
N LYS A 179 23.35 0.65 -3.92
CA LYS A 179 24.18 0.92 -2.74
C LYS A 179 23.89 0.02 -1.56
N ARG A 180 23.24 -1.10 -1.68
CA ARG A 180 23.00 -2.07 -0.57
C ARG A 180 22.87 -1.45 0.83
N GLN A 181 22.53 -0.17 0.94
CA GLN A 181 22.46 0.51 2.21
C GLN A 181 21.02 0.52 2.66
N ILE A 182 20.87 0.16 3.91
CA ILE A 182 19.83 0.51 4.84
C ILE A 182 18.67 1.22 4.12
N ALA A 183 17.65 0.46 3.76
CA ALA A 183 16.35 0.87 3.27
C ALA A 183 16.31 2.30 2.69
N PRO A 184 16.62 2.50 1.42
CA PRO A 184 16.47 3.81 0.83
C PRO A 184 15.00 4.21 0.90
N ILE A 185 14.75 5.41 1.38
CA ILE A 185 13.43 6.06 1.36
C ILE A 185 13.35 7.11 0.26
N VAL A 186 14.34 7.12 -0.62
CA VAL A 186 14.51 8.11 -1.67
C VAL A 186 14.10 7.54 -3.00
N PRO A 187 13.25 8.24 -3.76
CA PRO A 187 12.99 7.86 -5.14
C PRO A 187 14.29 7.79 -5.95
N LEU A 188 14.47 6.70 -6.66
CA LEU A 188 15.65 6.51 -7.48
C LEU A 188 15.32 5.88 -8.85
N ARG A 189 16.03 6.31 -9.87
CA ARG A 189 15.93 5.69 -11.20
C ARG A 189 16.74 4.39 -11.22
N LEU A 190 16.08 3.32 -11.60
CA LEU A 190 16.74 2.02 -11.70
C LEU A 190 17.57 1.96 -12.99
N ALA A 191 18.87 1.71 -12.83
CA ALA A 191 19.81 1.73 -13.93
C ALA A 191 19.41 0.73 -15.04
N GLY A 192 19.38 1.22 -16.29
CA GLY A 192 19.06 0.42 -17.48
C GLY A 192 17.58 0.05 -17.64
N ARG A 193 16.69 0.49 -16.73
CA ARG A 193 15.28 0.08 -16.78
C ARG A 193 14.31 1.20 -17.14
N GLY A 194 14.71 2.46 -17.05
CA GLY A 194 13.79 3.61 -17.26
C GLY A 194 12.72 3.75 -16.17
N LEU A 195 12.65 2.81 -15.24
CA LEU A 195 11.70 2.72 -14.14
C LEU A 195 12.22 3.55 -12.95
N VAL A 196 11.32 4.17 -12.20
CA VAL A 196 11.62 4.88 -10.95
C VAL A 196 11.04 4.07 -9.80
N GLU A 197 11.91 3.63 -8.89
CA GLU A 197 11.49 3.10 -7.59
C GLU A 197 11.11 4.25 -6.67
N ILE A 198 9.91 4.19 -6.10
CA ILE A 198 9.42 5.10 -5.05
C ILE A 198 9.22 4.26 -3.78
N PRO A 199 10.26 4.14 -2.93
CA PRO A 199 10.21 3.27 -1.77
C PRO A 199 9.13 3.66 -0.78
N VAL A 200 8.60 2.68 -0.07
CA VAL A 200 7.76 2.95 1.09
C VAL A 200 8.59 3.62 2.17
N THR A 201 8.08 4.71 2.74
CA THR A 201 8.78 5.42 3.80
C THR A 201 8.84 4.59 5.08
N VAL A 202 10.01 4.58 5.72
CA VAL A 202 10.25 3.89 6.98
C VAL A 202 10.82 4.83 8.01
N VAL A 203 10.64 4.50 9.29
CA VAL A 203 11.21 5.18 10.46
C VAL A 203 12.05 4.18 11.25
N GLU A 204 13.04 4.65 12.02
CA GLU A 204 13.79 3.79 12.93
C GLU A 204 12.93 3.46 14.16
N ASP A 205 12.70 2.17 14.42
CA ASP A 205 11.94 1.67 15.58
C ASP A 205 12.87 1.35 16.76
N THR A 206 13.91 0.55 16.47
CA THR A 206 15.00 0.24 17.40
C THR A 206 16.32 0.28 16.63
N PRO A 207 17.48 0.28 17.28
CA PRO A 207 18.76 0.29 16.57
C PRO A 207 18.81 -0.79 15.49
N GLY A 208 18.98 -0.37 14.24
CA GLY A 208 19.06 -1.25 13.07
C GLY A 208 17.75 -1.92 12.65
N ARG A 209 16.61 -1.57 13.26
CA ARG A 209 15.28 -2.06 12.86
C ARG A 209 14.41 -0.90 12.39
N LEU A 210 13.83 -1.07 11.22
CA LEU A 210 12.95 -0.10 10.60
C LEU A 210 11.48 -0.51 10.76
N ARG A 211 10.59 0.46 10.67
CA ARG A 211 9.14 0.29 10.70
C ARG A 211 8.52 1.12 9.59
N THR A 212 7.60 0.51 8.88
CA THR A 212 6.87 1.15 7.78
C THR A 212 6.04 2.34 8.26
N LEU A 213 6.04 3.42 7.51
CA LEU A 213 5.07 4.51 7.66
C LEU A 213 3.72 4.02 7.13
N GLN A 214 3.09 3.19 7.94
CA GLN A 214 1.82 2.54 7.67
C GLN A 214 0.86 2.81 8.82
N LEU A 215 -0.41 2.98 8.48
CA LEU A 215 -1.46 3.39 9.41
C LEU A 215 -1.54 2.50 10.66
N CYS A 216 -1.57 1.18 10.49
CA CYS A 216 -1.64 0.24 11.61
C CYS A 216 -0.31 0.11 12.36
N ALA A 217 0.82 0.48 11.75
CA ALA A 217 2.15 0.25 12.28
C ALA A 217 2.67 1.40 13.17
N LEU A 218 2.22 2.63 12.95
CA LEU A 218 2.62 3.82 13.70
C LEU A 218 1.44 4.46 14.43
N SER A 219 1.70 5.10 15.56
CA SER A 219 0.73 5.99 16.20
C SER A 219 0.60 7.30 15.43
N SER A 220 -0.52 8.03 15.61
CA SER A 220 -0.73 9.34 14.97
C SER A 220 0.42 10.31 15.26
N GLY A 221 0.96 10.28 16.48
CA GLY A 221 2.10 11.12 16.86
C GLY A 221 3.41 10.74 16.19
N GLU A 222 3.66 9.46 15.94
CA GLU A 222 4.84 9.00 15.18
C GLU A 222 4.70 9.34 13.70
N SER A 223 3.53 9.11 13.09
CA SER A 223 3.26 9.47 11.69
C SER A 223 3.45 10.97 11.46
N ARG A 224 2.85 11.81 12.30
CA ARG A 224 3.03 13.26 12.21
C ARG A 224 4.50 13.67 12.29
N ARG A 225 5.26 13.11 13.24
CA ARG A 225 6.69 13.41 13.39
C ARG A 225 7.51 12.96 12.18
N ALA A 226 7.15 11.84 11.55
CA ALA A 226 7.82 11.39 10.32
C ALA A 226 7.59 12.38 9.17
N LEU A 227 6.36 12.90 9.02
CA LEU A 227 6.02 13.90 8.02
C LEU A 227 6.71 15.24 8.28
N GLU A 228 6.68 15.73 9.52
CA GLU A 228 7.39 16.94 9.95
C GLU A 228 8.91 16.83 9.69
N HIS A 229 9.51 15.66 10.00
CA HIS A 229 10.91 15.39 9.73
C HIS A 229 11.22 15.42 8.24
N ALA A 230 10.41 14.78 7.42
CA ALA A 230 10.60 14.75 5.98
C ALA A 230 10.61 16.15 5.37
N VAL A 231 9.68 17.01 5.79
CA VAL A 231 9.65 18.42 5.36
C VAL A 231 10.87 19.18 5.88
N ALA A 232 11.19 19.07 7.16
CA ALA A 232 12.32 19.80 7.77
C ALA A 232 13.68 19.38 7.20
N ALA A 233 13.84 18.10 6.85
CA ALA A 233 15.04 17.55 6.24
C ALA A 233 15.08 17.72 4.71
N GLY A 234 13.98 18.20 4.09
CA GLY A 234 13.90 18.40 2.64
C GLY A 234 13.87 17.09 1.85
N HIS A 235 13.21 16.06 2.39
CA HIS A 235 13.06 14.79 1.68
C HIS A 235 12.39 15.00 0.32
N VAL A 236 12.76 14.19 -0.66
CA VAL A 236 12.19 14.24 -2.01
C VAL A 236 10.74 13.81 -2.01
N ALA A 237 10.44 12.71 -1.34
CA ALA A 237 9.09 12.16 -1.24
C ALA A 237 8.85 11.43 0.08
N VAL A 238 7.58 11.27 0.40
CA VAL A 238 7.07 10.39 1.47
C VAL A 238 6.02 9.49 0.87
N THR A 239 6.15 8.17 1.08
CA THR A 239 5.17 7.16 0.70
C THR A 239 4.53 6.59 1.96
N ILE A 240 3.24 6.85 2.14
CA ILE A 240 2.44 6.41 3.29
C ILE A 240 1.58 5.23 2.83
N VAL A 241 1.49 4.20 3.66
CA VAL A 241 0.73 2.99 3.32
C VAL A 241 -0.48 2.83 4.24
N SER A 242 -1.60 2.48 3.66
CA SER A 242 -2.81 1.96 4.32
C SER A 242 -3.40 0.82 3.50
N HIS A 243 -4.39 0.11 4.04
CA HIS A 243 -5.18 -0.87 3.31
C HIS A 243 -6.68 -0.59 3.51
N GLY A 244 -7.50 -1.01 2.57
CA GLY A 244 -8.95 -0.83 2.64
C GLY A 244 -9.58 -1.41 3.91
N PHE A 245 -9.01 -2.50 4.43
CA PHE A 245 -9.52 -3.20 5.62
C PHE A 245 -8.84 -2.79 6.95
N GLU A 246 -7.84 -1.89 6.95
CA GLU A 246 -7.08 -1.57 8.18
C GLU A 246 -7.89 -0.83 9.25
N LEU A 247 -8.98 -0.18 8.87
CA LEU A 247 -9.81 0.58 9.81
C LEU A 247 -10.78 -0.30 10.61
N ALA A 248 -10.86 -1.59 10.29
CA ALA A 248 -11.68 -2.56 11.01
C ALA A 248 -10.82 -3.63 11.68
N ASN A 249 -11.47 -4.44 12.51
CA ASN A 249 -10.85 -5.62 13.10
C ASN A 249 -10.53 -6.67 12.00
N ARG A 250 -9.74 -7.68 12.36
CA ARG A 250 -9.30 -8.73 11.43
C ARG A 250 -10.44 -9.48 10.75
N GLN A 251 -11.61 -9.56 11.38
CA GLN A 251 -12.79 -10.21 10.81
C GLN A 251 -13.58 -9.29 9.85
N GLY A 252 -13.29 -8.00 9.81
CA GLY A 252 -13.99 -7.01 8.98
C GLY A 252 -15.43 -6.72 9.42
N ASN A 253 -15.82 -7.10 10.63
CA ASN A 253 -17.19 -6.96 11.14
C ASN A 253 -17.36 -5.87 12.22
N ARG A 254 -16.25 -5.24 12.67
CA ARG A 254 -16.26 -4.17 13.66
C ARG A 254 -15.19 -3.13 13.32
N ALA A 255 -15.54 -1.85 13.43
CA ALA A 255 -14.59 -0.76 13.28
C ALA A 255 -13.53 -0.79 14.40
N ASN A 256 -12.26 -0.60 14.05
CA ASN A 256 -11.18 -0.40 15.00
C ASN A 256 -11.03 1.10 15.28
N ALA A 257 -11.57 1.54 16.42
CA ALA A 257 -11.62 2.96 16.78
C ALA A 257 -10.22 3.61 16.88
N VAL A 258 -9.18 2.85 17.18
CA VAL A 258 -7.79 3.36 17.19
C VAL A 258 -7.33 3.66 15.76
N HIS A 259 -7.55 2.75 14.83
CA HIS A 259 -7.12 2.91 13.44
C HIS A 259 -7.95 3.97 12.71
N VAL A 260 -9.25 4.07 12.98
CA VAL A 260 -10.10 5.14 12.45
C VAL A 260 -9.54 6.51 12.86
N ARG A 261 -9.30 6.73 14.16
CA ARG A 261 -8.69 7.99 14.64
C ARG A 261 -7.31 8.27 14.06
N ARG A 262 -6.51 7.22 13.81
CA ARG A 262 -5.20 7.39 13.15
C ARG A 262 -5.35 7.87 11.72
N PHE A 263 -6.32 7.35 10.98
CA PHE A 263 -6.59 7.77 9.60
C PHE A 263 -7.09 9.22 9.54
N GLU A 264 -8.08 9.57 10.38
CA GLU A 264 -8.56 10.96 10.51
C GLU A 264 -7.43 11.93 10.86
N ALA A 265 -6.58 11.57 11.84
CA ALA A 265 -5.44 12.37 12.25
C ALA A 265 -4.36 12.48 11.15
N LEU A 266 -4.18 11.44 10.35
CA LEU A 266 -3.29 11.47 9.18
C LEU A 266 -3.81 12.45 8.13
N CYS A 267 -5.09 12.35 7.76
CA CYS A 267 -5.73 13.25 6.81
C CYS A 267 -5.64 14.71 7.27
N ALA A 268 -5.98 14.99 8.53
CA ALA A 268 -5.86 16.33 9.10
C ALA A 268 -4.41 16.85 9.13
N THR A 269 -3.43 15.97 9.34
CA THR A 269 -2.01 16.34 9.32
C THR A 269 -1.54 16.69 7.91
N LEU A 270 -1.92 15.90 6.92
CA LEU A 270 -1.58 16.15 5.50
C LEU A 270 -2.24 17.45 5.01
N ASP A 271 -3.49 17.68 5.39
CA ASP A 271 -4.20 18.93 5.10
C ASP A 271 -3.47 20.15 5.69
N ALA A 272 -3.11 20.08 6.96
CA ALA A 272 -2.39 21.17 7.65
C ALA A 272 -0.99 21.42 7.06
N MET A 273 -0.40 20.45 6.39
CA MET A 273 0.94 20.53 5.80
C MET A 273 0.94 20.68 4.27
N ARG A 274 -0.23 20.89 3.63
CA ARG A 274 -0.41 20.80 2.17
C ARG A 274 0.55 21.65 1.35
N ASP A 275 0.97 22.81 1.86
CA ASP A 275 1.87 23.72 1.14
C ASP A 275 3.31 23.18 1.08
N ALA A 276 3.76 22.48 2.13
CA ALA A 276 5.11 21.94 2.24
C ALA A 276 5.17 20.45 1.82
N LEU A 277 4.06 19.74 1.94
CA LEU A 277 3.90 18.31 1.72
C LEU A 277 2.60 18.03 0.93
N PRO A 278 2.48 18.53 -0.32
CA PRO A 278 1.29 18.28 -1.13
C PRO A 278 1.13 16.78 -1.42
N THR A 279 -0.11 16.29 -1.27
CA THR A 279 -0.45 14.94 -1.73
C THR A 279 -0.56 14.93 -3.26
N CYS A 280 -0.08 13.85 -3.89
CA CYS A 280 -0.07 13.72 -5.35
C CYS A 280 -0.40 12.29 -5.79
N HIS A 281 -0.91 12.17 -7.00
CA HIS A 281 -1.01 10.92 -7.74
C HIS A 281 0.32 10.61 -8.45
N PHE A 282 0.58 9.36 -8.80
CA PHE A 282 1.69 8.99 -9.68
C PHE A 282 1.51 9.61 -11.08
N GLY A 283 0.27 9.74 -11.53
CA GLY A 283 -0.09 10.38 -12.80
C GLY A 283 0.24 11.86 -12.87
N ASP A 284 0.31 12.56 -11.74
CA ASP A 284 0.76 13.96 -11.69
C ASP A 284 2.24 14.12 -12.04
N ARG A 285 3.02 13.03 -11.96
CA ARG A 285 4.47 13.01 -12.20
C ARG A 285 5.20 14.17 -11.53
N PRO A 286 5.09 14.31 -10.18
CA PRO A 286 5.74 15.41 -9.49
C PRO A 286 7.24 15.42 -9.76
N PRO A 287 7.88 16.60 -9.79
CA PRO A 287 9.32 16.68 -9.99
C PRO A 287 10.06 16.06 -8.79
N LEU A 288 10.75 14.95 -9.02
CA LEU A 288 11.51 14.22 -8.01
C LEU A 288 13.01 14.42 -8.23
N ALA A 289 13.73 14.92 -7.23
CA ALA A 289 15.18 14.97 -7.24
C ALA A 289 15.75 13.59 -6.88
N LEU A 290 15.93 12.74 -7.90
CA LEU A 290 16.32 11.34 -7.73
C LEU A 290 17.73 11.19 -7.15
N GLY A 291 17.92 10.15 -6.31
CA GLY A 291 19.23 9.75 -5.81
C GLY A 291 19.83 10.64 -4.71
N GLN A 292 18.97 11.31 -3.94
CA GLN A 292 19.38 12.05 -2.73
C GLN A 292 19.83 11.08 -1.62
N ASP A 293 20.23 11.59 -0.46
CA ASP A 293 20.61 10.80 0.72
C ASP A 293 19.66 11.09 1.89
N ASP A 294 18.35 10.93 1.64
CA ASP A 294 17.33 11.11 2.68
C ASP A 294 17.45 10.00 3.74
N ARG A 295 17.23 10.36 4.99
CA ARG A 295 17.36 9.41 6.11
C ARG A 295 16.05 9.26 6.86
N PRO A 296 15.72 8.03 7.27
CA PRO A 296 14.56 7.79 8.12
C PRO A 296 14.59 8.65 9.38
N LEU A 297 13.39 9.02 9.87
CA LEU A 297 13.27 9.63 11.20
C LEU A 297 13.93 8.71 12.24
N ALA A 298 14.79 9.29 13.06
CA ALA A 298 15.42 8.58 14.17
C ALA A 298 14.39 8.13 15.22
N ARG A 299 14.68 7.02 15.86
CA ARG A 299 13.83 6.42 16.91
C ARG A 299 13.54 7.37 18.06
N ASP A 300 12.34 7.25 18.60
CA ASP A 300 11.90 7.90 19.85
C ASP A 300 11.37 6.81 20.82
N PRO A 301 12.15 6.43 21.86
CA PRO A 301 11.75 5.36 22.79
C PRO A 301 10.46 5.65 23.55
N ILE A 302 10.17 6.92 23.86
CA ILE A 302 8.96 7.31 24.60
C ILE A 302 7.74 7.11 23.70
N ARG A 303 7.76 7.62 22.47
CA ARG A 303 6.65 7.46 21.51
C ARG A 303 6.43 5.99 21.16
N ARG A 304 7.51 5.23 20.99
CA ARG A 304 7.43 3.79 20.81
C ARG A 304 6.70 3.11 21.95
N GLY A 305 7.02 3.45 23.22
CA GLY A 305 6.33 2.91 24.39
C GLY A 305 4.82 3.24 24.40
N LEU A 306 4.47 4.49 24.06
CA LEU A 306 3.06 4.91 23.94
C LEU A 306 2.33 4.14 22.82
N ARG A 307 2.94 4.00 21.66
CA ARG A 307 2.39 3.20 20.56
C ARG A 307 2.17 1.74 20.98
N GLN A 308 3.14 1.13 21.68
CA GLN A 308 3.01 -0.26 22.16
C GLN A 308 1.84 -0.41 23.11
N ALA A 309 1.64 0.54 24.03
CA ALA A 309 0.49 0.54 24.94
C ALA A 309 -0.84 0.69 24.17
N GLU A 310 -0.90 1.61 23.21
CA GLU A 310 -2.07 1.79 22.34
C GLU A 310 -2.36 0.54 21.51
N GLN A 311 -1.32 -0.12 20.96
CA GLN A 311 -1.48 -1.35 20.19
C GLN A 311 -1.96 -2.53 21.05
N LEU A 312 -1.45 -2.67 22.27
CA LEU A 312 -1.94 -3.67 23.21
C LEU A 312 -3.40 -3.44 23.55
N TRP A 313 -3.79 -2.19 23.78
CA TRP A 313 -5.20 -1.81 23.99
C TRP A 313 -6.05 -2.16 22.76
N SER A 314 -5.64 -1.75 21.57
CA SER A 314 -6.35 -2.06 20.32
C SER A 314 -6.52 -3.56 20.13
N ASN A 315 -5.46 -4.34 20.30
CA ASN A 315 -5.51 -5.80 20.17
C ASN A 315 -6.44 -6.44 21.22
N TRP A 316 -6.49 -5.88 22.41
CA TRP A 316 -7.31 -6.44 23.49
C TRP A 316 -8.77 -6.06 23.37
N VAL A 317 -9.08 -4.81 23.00
CA VAL A 317 -10.45 -4.29 22.96
C VAL A 317 -11.09 -4.47 21.59
N GLU A 318 -10.35 -4.16 20.51
CA GLU A 318 -10.93 -4.07 19.17
C GLU A 318 -10.86 -5.42 18.43
N GLU A 319 -9.81 -6.22 18.65
CA GLU A 319 -9.62 -7.49 17.94
C GLU A 319 -10.29 -8.69 18.62
N ARG A 320 -10.53 -8.65 19.94
CA ARG A 320 -11.10 -9.80 20.69
C ARG A 320 -12.63 -9.80 20.79
N ALA A 321 -13.28 -8.75 20.39
CA ALA A 321 -14.74 -8.65 20.48
C ALA A 321 -15.42 -9.17 19.20
N GLY A 322 -15.14 -10.43 18.85
CA GLY A 322 -15.75 -11.13 17.74
C GLY A 322 -15.96 -12.59 18.05
#